data_a89cb35ff73e650e25451ad262931532
#
_entry.id   a89cb35ff73e650e25451ad262931532
#
_cell.length_a   1.000
_cell.length_b   1.000
_cell.length_c   1.000
_cell.angle_alpha   90.00
_cell.angle_beta   90.00
_cell.angle_gamma   90.00
#
_symmetry.space_group_name_H-M   'P 1'
#
loop_
_entity.id
_entity.type
_entity.pdbx_description
1 polymer ?
#
loop_
_entity_poly.entity_id
_entity_poly.type
_entity_poly.pdbx_seq_one_letter_code
_entity_poly.pdbx_strand_id
1 'polypeptide(L)'
;ILFSFFWIQLSIGQTSVEIYKQLEKFNTLSSVLYLAAHPDDENTRLISLFSNHYNTRTAYLSMTRGDGGQNLIGTELREGLGLIRTQELLEARKVDGGQQFFTTANDFGYSKNPNETLNIWDEREVLSQIVFRIRQFKPDIIIHRFDHRTPGSTHGHHTSSAILSEEAFDLANDPNAFPEQLEKVSLWQPKRQFYNTSWWAYGSRERFDAADKTNMVAIESNPADFLLGRTNAEVAAKSRSQHKSQGFGSAPQMGSQIEYLEWINGEKPISNDPLSGIDTSWNRVFGGARIQKLTDQLLSDFDFKNPYNNIQLLLKIYSEVSSLKDSHWGTIKKNELIQIIKNCLGLRIQFNSQIPTGVAGNKLTTTLKIMNSSPLNVVLNSIATMESNINATLNTNQSWEKSYSLTLPDKITTPYWLLEKGTLGNYKVLSSDLKGLPETPNPIQALFNLSVEGISIPISVPLTYRTTDRVDGEVVENFQLLPKLTTQLSNDIYFFENESPKKIRAQVQAHAEVNEGHVGLTVPKGWKVSPEKIDLTALATGASADFIFEVSPPEGNATGQFRAVVREAGRDYS
;
A
#
# COMPACT_ATOMS: atom_id res chain seq x y z
N ILE A 1 -13.17 -18.11 -10.65
CA ILE A 1 -11.80 -17.96 -11.23
C ILE A 1 -11.25 -16.71 -10.58
N LEU A 2 -10.50 -16.87 -9.49
CA LEU A 2 -9.69 -15.79 -8.94
C LEU A 2 -8.62 -15.48 -9.98
N PHE A 3 -8.74 -14.36 -10.68
CA PHE A 3 -7.59 -13.77 -11.36
C PHE A 3 -6.62 -13.33 -10.27
N SER A 4 -5.63 -14.17 -9.97
CA SER A 4 -4.43 -13.73 -9.28
C SER A 4 -3.77 -12.69 -10.19
N PHE A 5 -3.87 -11.41 -9.82
CA PHE A 5 -3.05 -10.37 -10.43
C PHE A 5 -1.60 -10.66 -10.05
N PHE A 6 -0.87 -11.23 -11.00
CA PHE A 6 0.52 -11.61 -10.84
C PHE A 6 1.38 -10.36 -10.68
N TRP A 7 2.03 -10.28 -9.54
CA TRP A 7 3.06 -9.29 -9.27
C TRP A 7 4.33 -9.75 -9.96
N ILE A 8 4.62 -9.25 -11.16
CA ILE A 8 5.94 -9.42 -11.76
C ILE A 8 6.89 -8.46 -11.04
N GLN A 9 7.41 -8.87 -9.90
CA GLN A 9 8.64 -8.28 -9.39
C GLN A 9 9.80 -8.94 -10.13
N LEU A 10 10.12 -8.43 -11.31
CA LEU A 10 11.41 -8.73 -11.92
C LEU A 10 12.48 -8.38 -10.88
N SER A 11 13.28 -9.37 -10.47
CA SER A 11 14.48 -9.15 -9.65
C SER A 11 15.58 -8.46 -10.47
N ILE A 12 15.20 -7.41 -11.21
CA ILE A 12 16.10 -6.58 -11.98
C ILE A 12 16.87 -5.72 -10.99
N GLY A 13 18.20 -5.69 -11.14
CA GLY A 13 19.01 -4.74 -10.40
C GLY A 13 18.70 -3.32 -10.82
N GLN A 14 18.92 -2.42 -9.91
CA GLN A 14 18.82 -1.02 -10.24
C GLN A 14 20.05 -0.56 -11.01
N THR A 15 19.82 0.31 -11.98
CA THR A 15 20.90 1.00 -12.70
C THR A 15 21.61 1.99 -11.77
N SER A 16 22.83 2.34 -12.09
CA SER A 16 23.57 3.36 -11.32
C SER A 16 22.85 4.71 -11.28
N VAL A 17 22.07 5.04 -12.32
CA VAL A 17 21.27 6.25 -12.36
C VAL A 17 20.11 6.17 -11.37
N GLU A 18 19.41 5.04 -11.29
CA GLU A 18 18.34 4.84 -10.30
C GLU A 18 18.88 4.88 -8.86
N ILE A 19 20.07 4.33 -8.62
CA ILE A 19 20.75 4.43 -7.31
C ILE A 19 21.08 5.90 -7.00
N TYR A 20 21.58 6.64 -7.97
CA TYR A 20 21.88 8.07 -7.81
C TYR A 20 20.61 8.87 -7.48
N LYS A 21 19.50 8.60 -8.17
CA LYS A 21 18.19 9.22 -7.86
C LYS A 21 17.70 8.89 -6.44
N GLN A 22 17.99 7.68 -5.95
CA GLN A 22 17.71 7.33 -4.54
C GLN A 22 18.59 8.15 -3.58
N LEU A 23 19.84 8.45 -3.93
CA LEU A 23 20.70 9.32 -3.13
C LEU A 23 20.22 10.76 -3.10
N GLU A 24 19.76 11.31 -4.23
CA GLU A 24 19.11 12.64 -4.26
C GLU A 24 17.89 12.68 -3.32
N LYS A 25 17.06 11.65 -3.37
CA LYS A 25 15.89 11.51 -2.48
C LYS A 25 16.29 11.33 -1.01
N PHE A 26 17.34 10.56 -0.75
CA PHE A 26 17.91 10.43 0.59
C PHE A 26 18.38 11.77 1.16
N ASN A 27 18.96 12.66 0.32
CA ASN A 27 19.43 13.98 0.73
C ASN A 27 18.31 15.01 0.97
N THR A 28 17.06 14.67 0.71
CA THR A 28 15.90 15.55 0.87
C THR A 28 15.03 15.10 2.04
N LEU A 29 14.83 15.98 3.02
CA LEU A 29 14.04 15.75 4.22
C LEU A 29 12.76 16.59 4.19
N SER A 30 11.85 16.30 3.29
CA SER A 30 10.53 16.91 3.21
C SER A 30 9.46 15.90 2.87
N SER A 31 8.22 16.20 3.21
CA SER A 31 7.10 15.28 3.02
C SER A 31 5.83 15.98 2.57
N VAL A 32 5.12 15.33 1.63
CA VAL A 32 3.87 15.82 1.06
C VAL A 32 2.81 14.73 1.18
N LEU A 33 1.65 15.07 1.73
CA LEU A 33 0.49 14.19 1.81
C LEU A 33 -0.61 14.70 0.88
N TYR A 34 -0.94 13.93 -0.14
CA TYR A 34 -2.05 14.20 -1.05
C TYR A 34 -3.28 13.43 -0.58
N LEU A 35 -4.46 14.08 -0.54
CA LEU A 35 -5.72 13.48 -0.08
C LEU A 35 -6.81 13.61 -1.14
N ALA A 36 -7.57 12.51 -1.32
CA ALA A 36 -8.82 12.51 -2.09
C ALA A 36 -9.71 11.34 -1.69
N ALA A 37 -10.88 11.22 -2.32
CA ALA A 37 -11.92 10.29 -1.90
C ALA A 37 -11.69 8.85 -2.39
N HIS A 38 -11.27 8.65 -3.64
CA HIS A 38 -11.22 7.33 -4.28
C HIS A 38 -9.85 7.04 -4.91
N PRO A 39 -9.53 5.76 -5.14
CA PRO A 39 -8.48 5.40 -6.08
C PRO A 39 -8.80 6.01 -7.47
N ASP A 40 -7.84 6.72 -8.09
CA ASP A 40 -7.94 7.47 -9.35
C ASP A 40 -8.24 8.98 -9.25
N ASP A 41 -8.63 9.48 -8.10
CA ASP A 41 -8.80 10.91 -7.85
C ASP A 41 -7.46 11.66 -7.74
N GLU A 42 -6.39 10.95 -7.44
CA GLU A 42 -5.09 11.57 -7.28
C GLU A 42 -4.57 12.22 -8.56
N ASN A 43 -3.91 13.35 -8.39
CA ASN A 43 -3.16 13.97 -9.47
C ASN A 43 -1.79 13.29 -9.60
N THR A 44 -1.70 12.28 -10.49
CA THR A 44 -0.46 11.51 -10.71
C THR A 44 0.71 12.38 -11.17
N ARG A 45 0.46 13.54 -11.83
CA ARG A 45 1.53 14.50 -12.18
C ARG A 45 2.13 15.14 -10.95
N LEU A 46 1.30 15.57 -10.00
CA LEU A 46 1.81 16.17 -8.75
C LEU A 46 2.50 15.13 -7.86
N ILE A 47 1.93 13.93 -7.72
CA ILE A 47 2.57 12.87 -6.93
C ILE A 47 3.94 12.52 -7.52
N SER A 48 4.03 12.33 -8.83
CA SER A 48 5.29 12.05 -9.52
C SER A 48 6.27 13.22 -9.43
N LEU A 49 5.80 14.47 -9.60
CA LEU A 49 6.61 15.67 -9.50
C LEU A 49 7.25 15.80 -8.11
N PHE A 50 6.44 15.71 -7.07
CA PHE A 50 6.94 15.79 -5.69
C PHE A 50 7.89 14.62 -5.37
N SER A 51 7.55 13.40 -5.78
CA SER A 51 8.36 12.22 -5.49
C SER A 51 9.70 12.20 -6.23
N ASN A 52 9.75 12.61 -7.51
CA ASN A 52 10.89 12.35 -8.38
C ASN A 52 11.67 13.61 -8.79
N HIS A 53 11.04 14.80 -8.75
CA HIS A 53 11.69 16.06 -9.10
C HIS A 53 12.04 16.86 -7.85
N TYR A 54 11.08 17.06 -6.94
CA TYR A 54 11.34 17.67 -5.62
C TYR A 54 11.99 16.69 -4.64
N ASN A 55 12.06 15.41 -4.97
CA ASN A 55 12.64 14.34 -4.15
C ASN A 55 12.00 14.20 -2.76
N THR A 56 10.76 14.67 -2.59
CA THR A 56 10.06 14.61 -1.31
C THR A 56 9.53 13.20 -1.02
N ARG A 57 9.37 12.89 0.25
CA ARG A 57 8.59 11.74 0.68
C ARG A 57 7.11 12.05 0.45
N THR A 58 6.54 11.53 -0.63
CA THR A 58 5.16 11.82 -1.06
C THR A 58 4.26 10.63 -0.77
N ALA A 59 3.05 10.89 -0.27
CA ALA A 59 2.05 9.86 -0.07
C ALA A 59 0.68 10.30 -0.58
N TYR A 60 -0.11 9.34 -1.02
CA TYR A 60 -1.53 9.49 -1.28
C TYR A 60 -2.35 8.83 -0.17
N LEU A 61 -3.29 9.56 0.43
CA LEU A 61 -4.31 9.05 1.32
C LEU A 61 -5.65 9.07 0.60
N SER A 62 -6.12 7.90 0.17
CA SER A 62 -7.47 7.72 -0.36
C SER A 62 -8.44 7.44 0.79
N MET A 63 -9.59 8.12 0.84
CA MET A 63 -10.57 7.86 1.89
C MET A 63 -11.11 6.45 1.78
N THR A 64 -11.43 5.99 0.58
CA THR A 64 -12.01 4.67 0.31
C THR A 64 -11.10 3.81 -0.56
N ARG A 65 -11.48 2.54 -0.72
CA ARG A 65 -10.85 1.62 -1.67
C ARG A 65 -11.57 1.57 -3.02
N GLY A 66 -12.60 2.41 -3.21
CA GLY A 66 -13.34 2.51 -4.46
C GLY A 66 -14.30 1.35 -4.73
N ASP A 67 -14.80 0.72 -3.68
CA ASP A 67 -15.65 -0.47 -3.71
C ASP A 67 -16.99 -0.22 -4.39
N GLY A 68 -17.50 1.01 -4.31
CA GLY A 68 -18.78 1.42 -4.91
C GLY A 68 -18.69 1.86 -6.36
N GLY A 69 -17.52 1.81 -6.97
CA GLY A 69 -17.28 2.20 -8.35
C GLY A 69 -17.74 1.16 -9.38
N GLN A 70 -17.42 1.43 -10.63
CA GLN A 70 -17.63 0.54 -11.77
C GLN A 70 -16.37 -0.29 -12.05
N ASN A 71 -16.54 -1.43 -12.73
CA ASN A 71 -15.44 -2.26 -13.22
C ASN A 71 -15.58 -2.47 -14.72
N LEU A 72 -14.70 -1.87 -15.52
CA LEU A 72 -14.73 -1.97 -16.98
C LEU A 72 -14.01 -3.20 -17.54
N ILE A 73 -13.24 -3.91 -16.70
CA ILE A 73 -12.40 -5.04 -17.14
C ILE A 73 -12.78 -6.38 -16.52
N GLY A 74 -13.77 -6.40 -15.62
CA GLY A 74 -14.18 -7.62 -14.92
C GLY A 74 -15.61 -7.52 -14.40
N THR A 75 -15.99 -8.51 -13.63
CA THR A 75 -17.34 -8.64 -13.02
C THR A 75 -17.34 -8.39 -11.52
N GLU A 76 -16.16 -8.19 -10.93
CA GLU A 76 -15.99 -7.97 -9.51
C GLU A 76 -16.56 -6.61 -9.11
N LEU A 77 -17.39 -6.62 -8.08
CA LEU A 77 -18.02 -5.45 -7.48
C LEU A 77 -17.74 -5.43 -5.97
N ARG A 78 -18.04 -4.33 -5.31
CA ARG A 78 -17.90 -4.13 -3.87
C ARG A 78 -16.47 -4.48 -3.40
N GLU A 79 -16.35 -5.31 -2.35
CA GLU A 79 -15.06 -5.70 -1.75
C GLU A 79 -14.09 -6.29 -2.77
N GLY A 80 -14.58 -7.04 -3.76
CA GLY A 80 -13.79 -7.58 -4.86
C GLY A 80 -13.19 -6.48 -5.75
N LEU A 81 -13.99 -5.47 -6.08
CA LEU A 81 -13.51 -4.29 -6.81
C LEU A 81 -12.54 -3.47 -5.97
N GLY A 82 -12.81 -3.30 -4.67
CA GLY A 82 -11.91 -2.61 -3.74
C GLY A 82 -10.53 -3.26 -3.65
N LEU A 83 -10.45 -4.59 -3.71
CA LEU A 83 -9.19 -5.32 -3.81
C LEU A 83 -8.45 -4.99 -5.11
N ILE A 84 -9.13 -5.04 -6.26
CA ILE A 84 -8.56 -4.70 -7.58
C ILE A 84 -8.03 -3.27 -7.58
N ARG A 85 -8.84 -2.29 -7.16
CA ARG A 85 -8.46 -0.87 -7.16
C ARG A 85 -7.34 -0.56 -6.16
N THR A 86 -7.26 -1.31 -5.05
CA THR A 86 -6.10 -1.24 -4.14
C THR A 86 -4.82 -1.65 -4.86
N GLN A 87 -4.84 -2.75 -5.63
CA GLN A 87 -3.68 -3.20 -6.40
C GLN A 87 -3.32 -2.21 -7.52
N GLU A 88 -4.30 -1.67 -8.22
CA GLU A 88 -4.09 -0.63 -9.25
C GLU A 88 -3.38 0.60 -8.66
N LEU A 89 -3.79 1.07 -7.47
CA LEU A 89 -3.10 2.15 -6.77
C LEU A 89 -1.66 1.80 -6.40
N LEU A 90 -1.41 0.57 -5.93
CA LEU A 90 -0.06 0.15 -5.58
C LEU A 90 0.85 0.08 -6.82
N GLU A 91 0.32 -0.35 -7.97
CA GLU A 91 1.06 -0.30 -9.23
C GLU A 91 1.30 1.14 -9.69
N ALA A 92 0.32 2.04 -9.53
CA ALA A 92 0.50 3.46 -9.80
C ALA A 92 1.63 4.06 -8.93
N ARG A 93 1.66 3.75 -7.64
CA ARG A 93 2.71 4.22 -6.69
C ARG A 93 4.10 3.67 -7.04
N LYS A 94 4.21 2.46 -7.58
CA LYS A 94 5.50 1.93 -8.07
C LYS A 94 6.05 2.74 -9.25
N VAL A 95 5.15 3.27 -10.06
CA VAL A 95 5.52 4.08 -11.22
C VAL A 95 5.91 5.50 -10.82
N ASP A 96 5.11 6.16 -9.99
CA ASP A 96 5.28 7.58 -9.63
C ASP A 96 6.12 7.81 -8.37
N GLY A 97 6.45 6.76 -7.63
CA GLY A 97 7.32 6.82 -6.44
C GLY A 97 6.63 7.30 -5.16
N GLY A 98 5.31 7.48 -5.17
CA GLY A 98 4.52 7.79 -3.98
C GLY A 98 4.30 6.59 -3.06
N GLN A 99 3.85 6.85 -1.84
CA GLN A 99 3.36 5.86 -0.88
C GLN A 99 1.83 5.85 -0.90
N GLN A 100 1.20 4.72 -0.53
CA GLN A 100 -0.25 4.60 -0.49
C GLN A 100 -0.76 4.39 0.93
N PHE A 101 -1.83 5.12 1.30
CA PHE A 101 -2.60 4.93 2.52
C PHE A 101 -4.10 4.98 2.23
N PHE A 102 -4.88 4.44 3.17
CA PHE A 102 -6.34 4.46 3.13
C PHE A 102 -6.90 4.87 4.48
N THR A 103 -8.19 5.21 4.53
CA THR A 103 -8.99 5.12 5.75
C THR A 103 -9.79 3.82 5.76
N THR A 104 -10.66 3.65 6.74
CA THR A 104 -11.64 2.55 6.75
C THR A 104 -12.96 2.92 6.11
N ALA A 105 -13.10 4.12 5.56
CA ALA A 105 -14.32 4.53 4.87
C ALA A 105 -14.58 3.63 3.66
N ASN A 106 -15.83 3.21 3.52
CA ASN A 106 -16.29 2.40 2.40
C ASN A 106 -16.89 3.29 1.31
N ASP A 107 -16.59 3.01 0.06
CA ASP A 107 -17.29 3.60 -1.07
C ASP A 107 -18.64 2.90 -1.24
N PHE A 108 -19.71 3.56 -0.82
CA PHE A 108 -21.06 3.02 -0.90
C PHE A 108 -21.78 3.41 -2.20
N GLY A 109 -21.08 3.94 -3.18
CA GLY A 109 -21.61 4.44 -4.45
C GLY A 109 -21.84 5.94 -4.45
N TYR A 110 -22.62 6.44 -5.40
CA TYR A 110 -22.81 7.87 -5.59
C TYR A 110 -23.53 8.53 -4.41
N SER A 111 -22.93 9.58 -3.85
CA SER A 111 -23.51 10.46 -2.85
C SER A 111 -23.70 11.87 -3.41
N LYS A 112 -24.87 12.47 -3.14
CA LYS A 112 -25.26 13.79 -3.68
C LYS A 112 -24.61 14.97 -2.97
N ASN A 113 -24.31 14.82 -1.69
CA ASN A 113 -23.80 15.90 -0.87
C ASN A 113 -22.97 15.38 0.32
N PRO A 114 -22.10 16.21 0.92
CA PRO A 114 -21.24 15.79 2.01
C PRO A 114 -21.97 15.39 3.29
N ASN A 115 -23.14 15.95 3.60
CA ASN A 115 -23.89 15.58 4.80
C ASN A 115 -24.32 14.12 4.76
N GLU A 116 -24.79 13.65 3.60
CA GLU A 116 -25.12 12.24 3.40
C GLU A 116 -23.87 11.35 3.61
N THR A 117 -22.75 11.75 3.00
CA THR A 117 -21.50 11.00 3.11
C THR A 117 -20.99 10.93 4.54
N LEU A 118 -20.87 12.06 5.23
CA LEU A 118 -20.32 12.14 6.59
C LEU A 118 -21.19 11.36 7.60
N ASN A 119 -22.52 11.39 7.44
CA ASN A 119 -23.43 10.58 8.26
C ASN A 119 -23.21 9.07 8.06
N ILE A 120 -22.95 8.62 6.81
CA ILE A 120 -22.76 7.20 6.50
C ILE A 120 -21.34 6.76 6.91
N TRP A 121 -20.33 7.60 6.71
CA TRP A 121 -18.92 7.29 7.00
C TRP A 121 -18.55 7.33 8.49
N ASP A 122 -19.41 7.76 9.39
CA ASP A 122 -19.00 8.12 10.75
C ASP A 122 -17.86 9.15 10.72
N GLU A 123 -18.26 10.40 10.54
CA GLU A 123 -17.35 11.55 10.38
C GLU A 123 -16.19 11.54 11.37
N ARG A 124 -16.49 11.30 12.67
CA ARG A 124 -15.49 11.31 13.73
C ARG A 124 -14.44 10.19 13.57
N GLU A 125 -14.87 8.99 13.18
CA GLU A 125 -13.95 7.85 12.97
C GLU A 125 -13.01 8.12 11.79
N VAL A 126 -13.54 8.62 10.65
CA VAL A 126 -12.72 8.92 9.47
C VAL A 126 -11.77 10.09 9.75
N LEU A 127 -12.25 11.15 10.39
CA LEU A 127 -11.42 12.30 10.81
C LEU A 127 -10.28 11.86 11.72
N SER A 128 -10.56 11.02 12.72
CA SER A 128 -9.55 10.43 13.61
C SER A 128 -8.43 9.73 12.83
N GLN A 129 -8.78 8.99 11.79
CA GLN A 129 -7.79 8.27 10.97
C GLN A 129 -6.94 9.22 10.12
N ILE A 130 -7.51 10.30 9.60
CA ILE A 130 -6.75 11.33 8.87
C ILE A 130 -5.76 12.02 9.82
N VAL A 131 -6.22 12.43 11.02
CA VAL A 131 -5.38 13.01 12.07
C VAL A 131 -4.24 12.06 12.45
N PHE A 132 -4.56 10.79 12.69
CA PHE A 132 -3.54 9.78 12.97
C PHE A 132 -2.50 9.67 11.87
N ARG A 133 -2.95 9.69 10.61
CA ARG A 133 -2.04 9.60 9.45
C ARG A 133 -1.16 10.83 9.33
N ILE A 134 -1.69 12.02 9.56
CA ILE A 134 -0.89 13.26 9.58
C ILE A 134 0.18 13.19 10.69
N ARG A 135 -0.19 12.79 11.91
CA ARG A 135 0.74 12.61 13.04
C ARG A 135 1.83 11.58 12.76
N GLN A 136 1.48 10.48 12.09
CA GLN A 136 2.42 9.39 11.78
C GLN A 136 3.33 9.72 10.59
N PHE A 137 2.76 10.24 9.51
CA PHE A 137 3.49 10.55 8.28
C PHE A 137 4.30 11.84 8.41
N LYS A 138 3.82 12.80 9.21
CA LYS A 138 4.42 14.13 9.44
C LYS A 138 4.63 14.91 8.14
N PRO A 139 3.57 15.21 7.37
CA PRO A 139 3.71 15.98 6.15
C PRO A 139 4.09 17.43 6.46
N ASP A 140 5.02 17.99 5.68
CA ASP A 140 5.26 19.44 5.66
C ASP A 140 4.13 20.16 4.93
N ILE A 141 3.61 19.52 3.87
CA ILE A 141 2.53 20.04 3.03
C ILE A 141 1.41 19.00 2.92
N ILE A 142 0.18 19.48 3.05
CA ILE A 142 -1.04 18.73 2.71
C ILE A 142 -1.63 19.32 1.44
N ILE A 143 -2.06 18.45 0.51
CA ILE A 143 -2.76 18.85 -0.72
C ILE A 143 -4.04 18.04 -0.81
N HIS A 144 -5.20 18.70 -0.82
CA HIS A 144 -6.45 18.01 -1.10
C HIS A 144 -6.93 18.26 -2.54
N ARG A 145 -7.57 17.22 -3.12
CA ARG A 145 -7.97 17.23 -4.53
C ARG A 145 -9.19 18.08 -4.80
N PHE A 146 -10.15 18.13 -3.88
CA PHE A 146 -11.45 18.75 -4.06
C PHE A 146 -11.60 20.00 -3.21
N ASP A 147 -12.60 20.82 -3.52
CA ASP A 147 -12.90 22.03 -2.78
C ASP A 147 -13.86 21.74 -1.62
N HIS A 148 -13.49 22.09 -0.41
CA HIS A 148 -14.31 21.95 0.80
C HIS A 148 -15.46 22.98 0.88
N ARG A 149 -15.38 24.09 0.12
CA ARG A 149 -16.27 25.25 0.18
C ARG A 149 -17.50 25.16 -0.74
N THR A 150 -17.56 24.19 -1.64
CA THR A 150 -18.56 24.09 -2.70
C THR A 150 -19.39 22.82 -2.62
N PRO A 151 -20.15 22.60 -1.52
CA PRO A 151 -20.98 21.40 -1.38
C PRO A 151 -22.03 21.34 -2.48
N GLY A 152 -22.21 20.16 -3.09
CA GLY A 152 -23.17 19.91 -4.18
C GLY A 152 -22.65 20.22 -5.58
N SER A 153 -21.44 20.77 -5.74
CA SER A 153 -20.81 20.98 -7.05
C SER A 153 -20.16 19.71 -7.62
N THR A 154 -19.94 18.71 -6.77
CA THR A 154 -19.33 17.41 -7.10
C THR A 154 -19.92 16.32 -6.21
N HIS A 155 -19.44 15.08 -6.40
CA HIS A 155 -19.79 13.92 -5.57
C HIS A 155 -19.59 14.20 -4.06
N GLY A 156 -20.52 13.72 -3.21
CA GLY A 156 -20.44 13.96 -1.76
C GLY A 156 -19.15 13.46 -1.12
N HIS A 157 -18.63 12.29 -1.53
CA HIS A 157 -17.35 11.77 -1.07
C HIS A 157 -16.18 12.75 -1.35
N HIS A 158 -16.18 13.37 -2.54
CA HIS A 158 -15.15 14.34 -2.93
C HIS A 158 -15.12 15.52 -1.97
N THR A 159 -16.28 16.18 -1.78
CA THR A 159 -16.37 17.33 -0.87
C THR A 159 -16.06 16.94 0.57
N SER A 160 -16.57 15.77 1.03
CA SER A 160 -16.28 15.26 2.37
C SER A 160 -14.79 15.01 2.62
N SER A 161 -14.08 14.45 1.63
CA SER A 161 -12.63 14.25 1.76
C SER A 161 -11.88 15.57 1.96
N ALA A 162 -12.32 16.64 1.31
CA ALA A 162 -11.73 17.97 1.45
C ALA A 162 -12.08 18.63 2.79
N ILE A 163 -13.33 18.53 3.25
CA ILE A 163 -13.78 19.05 4.56
C ILE A 163 -12.96 18.40 5.68
N LEU A 164 -12.90 17.05 5.69
CA LEU A 164 -12.15 16.32 6.71
C LEU A 164 -10.64 16.58 6.65
N SER A 165 -10.10 16.83 5.45
CA SER A 165 -8.69 17.21 5.28
C SER A 165 -8.38 18.58 5.86
N GLU A 166 -9.28 19.53 5.67
CA GLU A 166 -9.14 20.91 6.20
C GLU A 166 -9.22 20.89 7.72
N GLU A 167 -10.21 20.23 8.29
CA GLU A 167 -10.37 20.09 9.74
C GLU A 167 -9.18 19.38 10.41
N ALA A 168 -8.68 18.31 9.79
CA ALA A 168 -7.57 17.53 10.31
C ALA A 168 -6.25 18.29 10.38
N PHE A 169 -6.09 19.39 9.62
CA PHE A 169 -4.87 20.21 9.59
C PHE A 169 -4.51 20.77 10.96
N ASP A 170 -5.46 21.37 11.65
CA ASP A 170 -5.25 21.94 12.98
C ASP A 170 -5.34 20.89 14.09
N LEU A 171 -6.27 19.93 13.95
CA LEU A 171 -6.46 18.87 14.94
C LEU A 171 -5.24 17.95 15.10
N ALA A 172 -4.39 17.84 14.10
CA ALA A 172 -3.19 17.02 14.19
C ALA A 172 -2.16 17.57 15.21
N ASN A 173 -2.21 18.87 15.53
CA ASN A 173 -1.38 19.50 16.56
C ASN A 173 -2.12 19.76 17.89
N ASP A 174 -3.43 19.48 17.96
CA ASP A 174 -4.18 19.65 19.20
C ASP A 174 -4.04 18.41 20.09
N PRO A 175 -3.48 18.52 21.32
CA PRO A 175 -3.35 17.39 22.24
C PRO A 175 -4.70 16.87 22.77
N ASN A 176 -5.76 17.66 22.68
CA ASN A 176 -7.11 17.25 23.11
C ASN A 176 -7.88 16.51 22.01
N ALA A 177 -7.44 16.64 20.75
CA ALA A 177 -8.01 15.91 19.64
C ALA A 177 -7.42 14.49 19.59
N PHE A 178 -8.26 13.47 19.79
CA PHE A 178 -7.87 12.06 19.76
C PHE A 178 -6.63 11.74 20.62
N PRO A 179 -6.68 12.01 21.94
CA PRO A 179 -5.53 11.88 22.84
C PRO A 179 -4.97 10.46 22.93
N GLU A 180 -5.81 9.44 22.69
CA GLU A 180 -5.41 8.02 22.66
C GLU A 180 -4.37 7.72 21.58
N GLN A 181 -4.30 8.52 20.53
CA GLN A 181 -3.30 8.35 19.47
C GLN A 181 -1.90 8.71 19.94
N LEU A 182 -1.77 9.58 20.96
CA LEU A 182 -0.49 10.07 21.44
C LEU A 182 0.36 9.00 22.17
N GLU A 183 -0.24 7.84 22.48
CA GLU A 183 0.51 6.66 22.90
C GLU A 183 1.40 6.08 21.79
N LYS A 184 1.07 6.34 20.51
CA LYS A 184 1.74 5.77 19.34
C LYS A 184 2.43 6.79 18.44
N VAL A 185 1.89 8.01 18.38
CA VAL A 185 2.36 9.07 17.50
C VAL A 185 2.49 10.38 18.28
N SER A 186 3.33 11.30 17.82
CA SER A 186 3.45 12.63 18.40
C SER A 186 2.61 13.65 17.63
N LEU A 187 2.26 14.75 18.30
CA LEU A 187 1.64 15.90 17.66
C LEU A 187 2.47 16.35 16.46
N TRP A 188 1.79 16.86 15.45
CA TRP A 188 2.41 17.38 14.25
C TRP A 188 1.58 18.51 13.64
N GLN A 189 2.22 19.66 13.35
CA GLN A 189 1.63 20.75 12.59
C GLN A 189 2.24 20.77 11.19
N PRO A 190 1.47 20.42 10.12
CA PRO A 190 1.90 20.69 8.76
C PRO A 190 2.14 22.19 8.55
N LYS A 191 3.10 22.55 7.72
CA LYS A 191 3.43 23.95 7.47
C LYS A 191 2.34 24.68 6.70
N ARG A 192 1.72 23.98 5.73
CA ARG A 192 0.65 24.57 4.92
C ARG A 192 -0.24 23.53 4.27
N GLN A 193 -1.40 23.99 3.86
CA GLN A 193 -2.38 23.20 3.15
C GLN A 193 -2.79 23.90 1.85
N PHE A 194 -2.95 23.10 0.79
CA PHE A 194 -3.38 23.54 -0.52
C PHE A 194 -4.59 22.77 -1.01
N TYR A 195 -5.39 23.45 -1.84
CA TYR A 195 -6.34 22.82 -2.75
C TYR A 195 -5.73 22.73 -4.15
N ASN A 196 -5.68 21.56 -4.76
CA ASN A 196 -5.24 21.38 -6.13
C ASN A 196 -6.38 21.77 -7.08
N THR A 197 -6.42 23.02 -7.47
CA THR A 197 -7.46 23.62 -8.32
C THR A 197 -7.11 23.55 -9.80
N SER A 198 -8.09 23.79 -10.64
CA SER A 198 -7.94 23.90 -12.09
C SER A 198 -9.14 24.64 -12.68
N TRP A 199 -9.09 24.92 -13.99
CA TRP A 199 -10.20 25.57 -14.70
C TRP A 199 -11.56 24.87 -14.54
N TRP A 200 -11.56 23.57 -14.26
CA TRP A 200 -12.77 22.78 -13.97
C TRP A 200 -13.56 23.32 -12.77
N ALA A 201 -12.87 23.73 -11.71
CA ALA A 201 -13.48 24.29 -10.50
C ALA A 201 -14.19 25.64 -10.79
N TYR A 202 -13.80 26.33 -11.85
CA TYR A 202 -14.33 27.64 -12.25
C TYR A 202 -15.40 27.52 -13.36
N GLY A 203 -15.69 26.29 -13.82
CA GLY A 203 -16.69 26.02 -14.84
C GLY A 203 -16.26 26.31 -16.27
N SER A 204 -15.26 27.17 -16.50
CA SER A 204 -14.65 27.39 -17.81
C SER A 204 -13.21 27.91 -17.68
N ARG A 205 -12.44 27.77 -18.77
CA ARG A 205 -11.07 28.27 -18.85
C ARG A 205 -11.01 29.79 -18.77
N GLU A 206 -11.94 30.50 -19.45
CA GLU A 206 -12.02 31.97 -19.44
C GLU A 206 -12.26 32.51 -18.03
N ARG A 207 -13.15 31.87 -17.25
CA ARG A 207 -13.39 32.26 -15.85
C ARG A 207 -12.17 31.99 -14.97
N PHE A 208 -11.49 30.89 -15.18
CA PHE A 208 -10.25 30.59 -14.48
C PHE A 208 -9.14 31.57 -14.80
N ASP A 209 -9.00 31.94 -16.09
CA ASP A 209 -7.98 32.90 -16.53
C ASP A 209 -8.22 34.30 -15.96
N ALA A 210 -9.49 34.69 -15.80
CA ALA A 210 -9.91 35.95 -15.20
C ALA A 210 -9.92 35.95 -13.66
N ALA A 211 -9.78 34.78 -13.00
CA ALA A 211 -9.82 34.67 -11.54
C ALA A 211 -8.58 35.27 -10.88
N ASP A 212 -8.76 35.79 -9.65
CA ASP A 212 -7.64 36.18 -8.81
C ASP A 212 -6.79 34.95 -8.42
N LYS A 213 -5.52 34.98 -8.77
CA LYS A 213 -4.53 33.93 -8.48
C LYS A 213 -3.53 34.29 -7.39
N THR A 214 -3.79 35.37 -6.63
CA THR A 214 -2.87 35.89 -5.59
C THR A 214 -2.57 34.85 -4.50
N ASN A 215 -3.49 33.92 -4.27
CA ASN A 215 -3.34 32.81 -3.32
C ASN A 215 -2.97 31.48 -3.99
N MET A 216 -2.57 31.49 -5.26
CA MET A 216 -2.22 30.29 -6.01
C MET A 216 -0.72 30.21 -6.27
N VAL A 217 -0.16 29.03 -6.09
CA VAL A 217 1.16 28.65 -6.59
C VAL A 217 0.96 27.95 -7.93
N ALA A 218 1.56 28.49 -8.98
CA ALA A 218 1.54 27.88 -10.33
C ALA A 218 2.84 27.10 -10.54
N ILE A 219 2.73 25.77 -10.71
CA ILE A 219 3.88 24.88 -10.76
C ILE A 219 4.01 24.31 -12.17
N GLU A 220 5.20 24.42 -12.80
CA GLU A 220 5.51 23.62 -13.98
C GLU A 220 5.59 22.15 -13.58
N SER A 221 4.65 21.37 -14.08
CA SER A 221 4.46 19.98 -13.68
C SER A 221 5.03 18.96 -14.67
N ASN A 222 5.68 19.40 -15.75
CA ASN A 222 6.27 18.51 -16.74
C ASN A 222 7.77 18.76 -16.98
N PRO A 223 8.61 18.85 -15.94
CA PRO A 223 10.05 18.90 -16.12
C PRO A 223 10.57 17.61 -16.73
N ALA A 224 11.64 17.72 -17.53
CA ALA A 224 12.37 16.57 -18.03
C ALA A 224 13.42 16.12 -16.99
N ASP A 225 13.51 14.81 -16.76
CA ASP A 225 14.63 14.19 -16.05
C ASP A 225 15.63 13.68 -17.09
N PHE A 226 16.71 14.42 -17.29
CA PHE A 226 17.71 14.10 -18.31
C PHE A 226 18.56 12.85 -17.94
N LEU A 227 18.67 12.50 -16.65
CA LEU A 227 19.35 11.28 -16.21
C LEU A 227 18.54 10.03 -16.54
N LEU A 228 17.21 10.10 -16.41
CA LEU A 228 16.29 9.00 -16.71
C LEU A 228 15.79 9.06 -18.16
N GLY A 229 16.04 10.14 -18.89
CA GLY A 229 15.63 10.32 -20.28
C GLY A 229 14.11 10.36 -20.46
N ARG A 230 13.36 10.90 -19.49
CA ARG A 230 11.90 10.97 -19.52
C ARG A 230 11.37 12.24 -18.88
N THR A 231 10.14 12.63 -19.27
CA THR A 231 9.42 13.75 -18.66
C THR A 231 8.52 13.29 -17.52
N ASN A 232 8.13 14.21 -16.64
CA ASN A 232 7.16 13.90 -15.59
C ASN A 232 5.79 13.50 -16.16
N ALA A 233 5.36 14.06 -17.30
CA ALA A 233 4.11 13.68 -17.95
C ALA A 233 4.10 12.21 -18.42
N GLU A 234 5.24 11.67 -18.87
CA GLU A 234 5.36 10.26 -19.22
C GLU A 234 5.22 9.36 -18.00
N VAL A 235 5.82 9.71 -16.88
CA VAL A 235 5.68 8.98 -15.62
C VAL A 235 4.23 9.04 -15.14
N ALA A 236 3.64 10.22 -15.11
CA ALA A 236 2.27 10.44 -14.66
C ALA A 236 1.23 9.70 -15.52
N ALA A 237 1.39 9.70 -16.85
CA ALA A 237 0.49 8.98 -17.76
C ALA A 237 0.59 7.47 -17.52
N LYS A 238 1.80 6.92 -17.33
CA LYS A 238 2.01 5.52 -17.00
C LYS A 238 1.40 5.14 -15.65
N SER A 239 1.55 6.01 -14.63
CA SER A 239 0.92 5.83 -13.32
C SER A 239 -0.61 5.83 -13.44
N ARG A 240 -1.21 6.83 -14.08
CA ARG A 240 -2.66 6.91 -14.29
C ARG A 240 -3.22 5.70 -15.04
N SER A 241 -2.46 5.17 -15.99
CA SER A 241 -2.85 4.00 -16.79
C SER A 241 -2.87 2.69 -15.99
N GLN A 242 -2.48 2.69 -14.72
CA GLN A 242 -2.64 1.53 -13.85
C GLN A 242 -4.09 1.36 -13.35
N HIS A 243 -4.91 2.41 -13.39
CA HIS A 243 -6.35 2.36 -13.05
C HIS A 243 -7.18 1.74 -14.18
N LYS A 244 -6.91 0.48 -14.48
CA LYS A 244 -7.48 -0.25 -15.62
C LYS A 244 -8.96 -0.50 -15.45
N SER A 245 -9.40 -0.84 -14.23
CA SER A 245 -10.81 -1.07 -13.91
C SER A 245 -11.68 0.16 -14.17
N GLN A 246 -11.07 1.35 -14.12
CA GLN A 246 -11.73 2.64 -14.35
C GLN A 246 -11.57 3.16 -15.78
N GLY A 247 -10.80 2.47 -16.64
CA GLY A 247 -10.58 2.87 -18.02
C GLY A 247 -9.73 4.12 -18.18
N PHE A 248 -8.81 4.41 -17.25
CA PHE A 248 -7.98 5.61 -17.24
C PHE A 248 -6.66 5.50 -18.00
N GLY A 249 -6.61 4.68 -19.06
CA GLY A 249 -5.49 4.69 -19.99
C GLY A 249 -5.20 6.11 -20.48
N SER A 250 -3.97 6.59 -20.32
CA SER A 250 -3.59 7.98 -20.57
C SER A 250 -2.32 8.05 -21.39
N ALA A 251 -2.31 8.93 -22.39
CA ALA A 251 -1.11 9.29 -23.14
C ALA A 251 -0.41 10.50 -22.49
N PRO A 252 0.93 10.55 -22.51
CA PRO A 252 1.65 11.69 -22.01
C PRO A 252 1.40 12.94 -22.85
N GLN A 253 1.20 14.07 -22.18
CA GLN A 253 1.06 15.36 -22.86
C GLN A 253 2.44 15.96 -23.09
N MET A 254 2.66 16.52 -24.27
CA MET A 254 3.88 17.24 -24.63
C MET A 254 3.83 18.71 -24.20
N GLY A 255 4.98 19.27 -23.91
CA GLY A 255 5.16 20.69 -23.58
C GLY A 255 4.89 21.03 -22.11
N SER A 256 4.91 22.31 -21.81
CA SER A 256 4.70 22.85 -20.46
C SER A 256 3.30 22.55 -19.94
N GLN A 257 3.20 22.13 -18.70
CA GLN A 257 1.97 21.78 -18.01
C GLN A 257 1.94 22.45 -16.65
N ILE A 258 1.05 23.43 -16.48
CA ILE A 258 0.94 24.16 -15.21
C ILE A 258 -0.15 23.55 -14.32
N GLU A 259 0.23 23.17 -13.12
CA GLU A 259 -0.69 22.81 -12.03
C GLU A 259 -0.82 23.99 -11.06
N TYR A 260 -2.01 24.13 -10.48
CA TYR A 260 -2.32 25.23 -9.57
C TYR A 260 -2.66 24.69 -8.19
N LEU A 261 -1.96 25.22 -7.17
CA LEU A 261 -2.20 24.93 -5.77
C LEU A 261 -2.69 26.21 -5.08
N GLU A 262 -3.98 26.26 -4.74
CA GLU A 262 -4.56 27.34 -3.98
C GLU A 262 -4.21 27.17 -2.50
N TRP A 263 -3.54 28.15 -1.91
CA TRP A 263 -3.23 28.15 -0.48
C TRP A 263 -4.52 28.29 0.33
N ILE A 264 -4.73 27.37 1.28
CA ILE A 264 -5.93 27.29 2.12
C ILE A 264 -5.59 27.63 3.56
N ASN A 265 -4.54 27.02 4.12
CA ASN A 265 -4.24 27.13 5.55
C ASN A 265 -2.73 27.09 5.84
N GLY A 266 -2.33 27.53 7.06
CA GLY A 266 -0.94 27.53 7.53
C GLY A 266 -0.10 28.68 6.98
N GLU A 267 1.21 28.50 6.91
CA GLU A 267 2.16 29.49 6.43
C GLU A 267 2.06 29.70 4.92
N LYS A 268 1.77 30.92 4.46
CA LYS A 268 1.70 31.21 3.02
C LYS A 268 3.08 31.06 2.37
N PRO A 269 3.17 30.45 1.17
CA PRO A 269 4.42 30.39 0.41
C PRO A 269 5.00 31.78 0.15
N ILE A 270 6.31 31.92 0.27
CA ILE A 270 7.00 33.19 0.03
C ILE A 270 7.42 33.39 -1.44
N SER A 271 7.26 32.36 -2.25
CA SER A 271 7.53 32.37 -3.69
C SER A 271 6.59 31.41 -4.42
N ASN A 272 6.71 31.31 -5.74
CA ASN A 272 5.95 30.36 -6.56
C ASN A 272 6.51 28.92 -6.47
N ASP A 273 6.97 28.53 -5.29
CA ASP A 273 7.42 27.20 -4.94
C ASP A 273 6.66 26.73 -3.70
N PRO A 274 5.96 25.59 -3.76
CA PRO A 274 5.17 25.09 -2.64
C PRO A 274 6.02 24.72 -1.41
N LEU A 275 7.32 24.46 -1.56
CA LEU A 275 8.25 24.16 -0.47
C LEU A 275 8.99 25.41 0.04
N SER A 276 8.75 26.61 -0.53
CA SER A 276 9.46 27.82 -0.13
C SER A 276 9.32 28.09 1.37
N GLY A 277 10.46 28.39 2.04
CA GLY A 277 10.52 28.61 3.49
C GLY A 277 10.52 27.32 4.33
N ILE A 278 10.53 26.14 3.73
CA ILE A 278 10.71 24.85 4.41
C ILE A 278 12.17 24.40 4.23
N ASP A 279 12.88 24.16 5.32
CA ASP A 279 14.21 23.54 5.25
C ASP A 279 14.06 22.06 4.90
N THR A 280 14.50 21.69 3.70
CA THR A 280 14.46 20.31 3.18
C THR A 280 15.78 19.58 3.32
N SER A 281 16.78 20.20 3.93
CA SER A 281 18.12 19.66 4.13
C SER A 281 18.26 18.86 5.42
N TRP A 282 19.36 18.15 5.56
CA TRP A 282 19.70 17.47 6.82
C TRP A 282 19.90 18.42 8.00
N ASN A 283 20.09 19.74 7.76
CA ASN A 283 20.23 20.73 8.83
C ASN A 283 18.96 20.90 9.67
N ARG A 284 17.79 20.48 9.15
CA ARG A 284 16.54 20.49 9.93
C ARG A 284 16.52 19.49 11.10
N VAL A 285 17.48 18.53 11.12
CA VAL A 285 17.61 17.50 12.16
C VAL A 285 18.83 17.79 13.02
N PHE A 286 18.68 17.77 14.33
CA PHE A 286 19.82 17.95 15.23
C PHE A 286 20.89 16.87 15.00
N GLY A 287 22.11 17.27 14.69
CA GLY A 287 23.23 16.40 14.29
C GLY A 287 23.31 16.10 12.79
N GLY A 288 22.38 16.62 11.97
CA GLY A 288 22.32 16.34 10.54
C GLY A 288 23.38 17.02 9.67
N ALA A 289 23.98 18.14 10.14
CA ALA A 289 24.95 18.92 9.35
C ALA A 289 26.14 18.09 8.82
N ARG A 290 26.63 17.10 9.61
CA ARG A 290 27.68 16.20 9.17
C ARG A 290 27.21 15.23 8.09
N ILE A 291 25.98 14.75 8.21
CA ILE A 291 25.35 13.89 7.21
C ILE A 291 25.19 14.66 5.90
N GLN A 292 24.71 15.92 5.96
CA GLN A 292 24.61 16.79 4.78
C GLN A 292 25.93 16.86 4.02
N LYS A 293 27.01 17.21 4.72
CA LYS A 293 28.34 17.31 4.11
C LYS A 293 28.80 16.02 3.43
N LEU A 294 28.59 14.87 4.10
CA LEU A 294 28.98 13.55 3.55
C LEU A 294 28.12 13.18 2.34
N THR A 295 26.83 13.50 2.38
CA THR A 295 25.90 13.19 1.27
C THR A 295 26.16 14.09 0.06
N ASP A 296 26.43 15.39 0.29
CA ASP A 296 26.80 16.32 -0.80
C ASP A 296 28.10 15.84 -1.48
N GLN A 297 29.10 15.42 -0.69
CA GLN A 297 30.32 14.82 -1.23
C GLN A 297 29.99 13.56 -2.05
N LEU A 298 29.14 12.67 -1.52
CA LEU A 298 28.77 11.43 -2.20
C LEU A 298 28.06 11.70 -3.54
N LEU A 299 27.16 12.66 -3.58
CA LEU A 299 26.46 13.06 -4.80
C LEU A 299 27.41 13.67 -5.83
N SER A 300 28.39 14.48 -5.39
CA SER A 300 29.42 15.06 -6.27
C SER A 300 30.36 14.01 -6.87
N ASP A 301 30.76 13.04 -6.07
CA ASP A 301 31.85 12.10 -6.41
C ASP A 301 31.32 10.71 -6.81
N PHE A 302 30.00 10.55 -7.07
CA PHE A 302 29.37 9.26 -7.31
C PHE A 302 29.95 8.51 -8.52
N ASP A 303 30.49 7.32 -8.28
CA ASP A 303 31.00 6.44 -9.34
C ASP A 303 29.87 5.65 -9.99
N PHE A 304 29.40 6.12 -11.15
CA PHE A 304 28.34 5.48 -11.92
C PHE A 304 28.76 4.15 -12.57
N LYS A 305 30.06 3.96 -12.85
CA LYS A 305 30.56 2.73 -13.48
C LYS A 305 30.66 1.59 -12.47
N ASN A 306 31.10 1.92 -11.27
CA ASN A 306 31.35 0.97 -10.22
C ASN A 306 30.67 1.44 -8.91
N PRO A 307 29.34 1.31 -8.78
CA PRO A 307 28.60 1.85 -7.62
C PRO A 307 29.15 1.37 -6.27
N TYR A 308 29.76 0.19 -6.21
CA TYR A 308 30.39 -0.35 -5.01
C TYR A 308 31.55 0.50 -4.49
N ASN A 309 32.19 1.33 -5.32
CA ASN A 309 33.24 2.26 -4.86
C ASN A 309 32.69 3.33 -3.90
N ASN A 310 31.41 3.58 -3.93
CA ASN A 310 30.75 4.54 -3.04
C ASN A 310 30.49 3.97 -1.63
N ILE A 311 30.66 2.66 -1.41
CA ILE A 311 30.28 1.97 -0.18
C ILE A 311 30.98 2.52 1.05
N GLN A 312 32.27 2.85 0.97
CA GLN A 312 33.00 3.37 2.13
C GLN A 312 32.39 4.67 2.69
N LEU A 313 31.93 5.56 1.78
CA LEU A 313 31.28 6.81 2.17
C LEU A 313 29.84 6.55 2.66
N LEU A 314 29.10 5.65 2.01
CA LEU A 314 27.76 5.20 2.44
C LEU A 314 27.79 4.60 3.85
N LEU A 315 28.79 3.80 4.21
CA LEU A 315 28.93 3.22 5.54
C LEU A 315 29.23 4.28 6.61
N LYS A 316 29.99 5.33 6.27
CA LYS A 316 30.17 6.50 7.16
C LYS A 316 28.86 7.22 7.39
N ILE A 317 28.09 7.48 6.33
CA ILE A 317 26.76 8.10 6.41
C ILE A 317 25.83 7.21 7.25
N TYR A 318 25.85 5.89 7.05
CA TYR A 318 25.04 4.93 7.81
C TYR A 318 25.32 4.99 9.31
N SER A 319 26.59 5.12 9.70
CA SER A 319 26.98 5.25 11.09
C SER A 319 26.47 6.55 11.72
N GLU A 320 26.55 7.68 10.98
CA GLU A 320 26.04 8.97 11.43
C GLU A 320 24.52 8.94 11.58
N VAL A 321 23.80 8.45 10.56
CA VAL A 321 22.33 8.32 10.61
C VAL A 321 21.87 7.41 11.74
N SER A 322 22.61 6.31 11.99
CA SER A 322 22.30 5.38 13.09
C SER A 322 22.50 5.98 14.47
N SER A 323 23.28 7.05 14.59
CA SER A 323 23.53 7.77 15.86
C SER A 323 22.54 8.91 16.13
N LEU A 324 21.68 9.25 15.16
CA LEU A 324 20.68 10.32 15.31
C LEU A 324 19.68 10.01 16.43
N LYS A 325 19.36 11.04 17.21
CA LYS A 325 18.28 10.95 18.22
C LYS A 325 16.89 11.15 17.62
N ASP A 326 16.80 11.71 16.42
CA ASP A 326 15.54 11.85 15.69
C ASP A 326 15.03 10.48 15.26
N SER A 327 13.94 10.04 15.89
CA SER A 327 13.34 8.72 15.61
C SER A 327 12.56 8.70 14.29
N HIS A 328 12.08 9.85 13.79
CA HIS A 328 11.30 9.92 12.56
C HIS A 328 12.22 9.85 11.32
N TRP A 329 12.99 10.90 11.08
CA TRP A 329 13.89 10.92 9.92
C TRP A 329 15.02 9.89 10.02
N GLY A 330 15.55 9.67 11.23
CA GLY A 330 16.58 8.65 11.46
C GLY A 330 16.12 7.25 11.02
N THR A 331 14.91 6.84 11.36
CA THR A 331 14.36 5.54 10.96
C THR A 331 14.11 5.46 9.45
N ILE A 332 13.45 6.46 8.87
CA ILE A 332 13.12 6.51 7.44
C ILE A 332 14.41 6.45 6.60
N LYS A 333 15.32 7.36 6.88
CA LYS A 333 16.55 7.52 6.10
C LYS A 333 17.54 6.36 6.29
N LYS A 334 17.55 5.74 7.46
CA LYS A 334 18.32 4.52 7.70
C LYS A 334 17.85 3.37 6.79
N ASN A 335 16.53 3.19 6.65
CA ASN A 335 15.97 2.15 5.80
C ASN A 335 16.24 2.44 4.30
N GLU A 336 16.12 3.71 3.87
CA GLU A 336 16.49 4.13 2.52
C GLU A 336 17.97 3.83 2.24
N LEU A 337 18.84 4.16 3.17
CA LEU A 337 20.30 3.97 3.03
C LEU A 337 20.69 2.49 2.96
N ILE A 338 20.02 1.61 3.73
CA ILE A 338 20.21 0.15 3.62
C ILE A 338 19.91 -0.35 2.20
N GLN A 339 18.84 0.16 1.57
CA GLN A 339 18.51 -0.21 0.19
C GLN A 339 19.55 0.33 -0.82
N ILE A 340 20.03 1.55 -0.62
CA ILE A 340 21.10 2.14 -1.45
C ILE A 340 22.39 1.31 -1.34
N ILE A 341 22.80 0.94 -0.13
CA ILE A 341 23.98 0.08 0.11
C ILE A 341 23.79 -1.28 -0.58
N LYS A 342 22.64 -1.92 -0.40
CA LYS A 342 22.27 -3.18 -1.06
C LYS A 342 22.41 -3.08 -2.58
N ASN A 343 21.91 -1.99 -3.18
CA ASN A 343 21.94 -1.78 -4.62
C ASN A 343 23.36 -1.49 -5.13
N CYS A 344 24.15 -0.68 -4.42
CA CYS A 344 25.56 -0.42 -4.76
C CYS A 344 26.43 -1.69 -4.72
N LEU A 345 26.13 -2.63 -3.82
CA LEU A 345 26.81 -3.93 -3.76
C LEU A 345 26.34 -4.90 -4.86
N GLY A 346 25.25 -4.59 -5.57
CA GLY A 346 24.60 -5.58 -6.43
C GLY A 346 24.13 -6.81 -5.65
N LEU A 347 23.72 -6.61 -4.40
CA LEU A 347 23.33 -7.68 -3.49
C LEU A 347 21.95 -8.20 -3.85
N ARG A 348 21.83 -9.49 -4.13
CA ARG A 348 20.58 -10.19 -4.40
C ARG A 348 20.26 -11.10 -3.24
N ILE A 349 19.07 -10.93 -2.64
CA ILE A 349 18.62 -11.75 -1.52
C ILE A 349 17.23 -12.26 -1.85
N GLN A 350 17.04 -13.57 -1.68
CA GLN A 350 15.79 -14.26 -1.94
C GLN A 350 15.44 -15.13 -0.73
N PHE A 351 14.17 -15.12 -0.36
CA PHE A 351 13.58 -16.02 0.62
C PHE A 351 12.32 -16.61 0.00
N ASN A 352 12.42 -17.85 -0.50
CA ASN A 352 11.43 -18.43 -1.39
C ASN A 352 10.82 -19.71 -0.84
N SER A 353 9.53 -19.90 -1.14
CA SER A 353 8.81 -21.16 -1.08
C SER A 353 8.66 -21.77 -2.48
N GLN A 354 8.53 -23.09 -2.55
CA GLN A 354 8.20 -23.82 -3.79
C GLN A 354 6.70 -23.90 -4.06
N ILE A 355 5.87 -23.53 -3.09
CA ILE A 355 4.41 -23.49 -3.19
C ILE A 355 3.90 -22.09 -2.84
N PRO A 356 2.81 -21.62 -3.47
CA PRO A 356 2.32 -20.25 -3.27
C PRO A 356 1.62 -20.03 -1.92
N THR A 357 1.11 -21.09 -1.31
CA THR A 357 0.26 -21.01 -0.12
C THR A 357 0.63 -22.05 0.92
N GLY A 358 0.25 -21.81 2.17
CA GLY A 358 0.39 -22.76 3.26
C GLY A 358 -0.67 -22.56 4.34
N VAL A 359 -0.79 -23.53 5.23
CA VAL A 359 -1.76 -23.51 6.34
C VAL A 359 -1.01 -23.41 7.67
N ALA A 360 -1.56 -22.65 8.61
CA ALA A 360 -1.02 -22.48 9.95
C ALA A 360 -0.66 -23.81 10.62
N GLY A 361 0.49 -23.86 11.31
CA GLY A 361 1.01 -25.04 11.98
C GLY A 361 1.69 -26.07 11.07
N ASN A 362 1.51 -26.00 9.75
CA ASN A 362 2.17 -26.91 8.81
C ASN A 362 3.66 -26.55 8.67
N LYS A 363 4.47 -27.57 8.34
CA LYS A 363 5.87 -27.35 7.97
C LYS A 363 5.99 -26.96 6.52
N LEU A 364 6.81 -25.95 6.26
CA LEU A 364 7.12 -25.45 4.92
C LEU A 364 8.63 -25.50 4.68
N THR A 365 9.05 -26.13 3.59
CA THR A 365 10.44 -26.03 3.13
C THR A 365 10.61 -24.72 2.37
N THR A 366 11.57 -23.92 2.81
CA THR A 366 11.94 -22.65 2.19
C THR A 366 13.40 -22.66 1.78
N THR A 367 13.74 -21.85 0.78
CA THR A 367 15.10 -21.68 0.31
C THR A 367 15.50 -20.22 0.45
N LEU A 368 16.62 -19.99 1.13
CA LEU A 368 17.27 -18.69 1.18
C LEU A 368 18.46 -18.70 0.23
N LYS A 369 18.56 -17.64 -0.57
CA LYS A 369 19.63 -17.46 -1.52
C LYS A 369 20.16 -16.03 -1.45
N ILE A 370 21.48 -15.89 -1.41
CA ILE A 370 22.12 -14.58 -1.39
C ILE A 370 23.35 -14.58 -2.30
N MET A 371 23.54 -13.51 -3.04
CA MET A 371 24.68 -13.28 -3.92
C MET A 371 25.16 -11.84 -3.79
N ASN A 372 26.47 -11.66 -3.66
CA ASN A 372 27.16 -10.37 -3.73
C ASN A 372 27.83 -10.24 -5.09
N SER A 373 27.54 -9.16 -5.84
CA SER A 373 28.19 -8.92 -7.13
C SER A 373 29.42 -8.01 -7.04
N SER A 374 29.61 -7.35 -5.89
CA SER A 374 30.76 -6.45 -5.68
C SER A 374 32.02 -7.23 -5.29
N PRO A 375 33.22 -6.64 -5.48
CA PRO A 375 34.46 -7.22 -4.98
C PRO A 375 34.71 -6.98 -3.48
N LEU A 376 33.77 -6.31 -2.77
CA LEU A 376 33.93 -5.93 -1.38
C LEU A 376 33.69 -7.10 -0.43
N ASN A 377 34.25 -7.00 0.78
CA ASN A 377 34.07 -8.02 1.81
C ASN A 377 32.68 -7.93 2.42
N VAL A 378 31.83 -8.89 2.06
CA VAL A 378 30.48 -9.06 2.60
C VAL A 378 30.37 -10.41 3.28
N VAL A 379 29.99 -10.43 4.55
CA VAL A 379 29.85 -11.65 5.35
C VAL A 379 28.40 -11.79 5.80
N LEU A 380 27.80 -12.95 5.57
CA LEU A 380 26.53 -13.34 6.16
C LEU A 380 26.79 -13.91 7.56
N ASN A 381 26.49 -13.14 8.60
CA ASN A 381 26.76 -13.52 9.98
C ASN A 381 25.69 -14.47 10.54
N SER A 382 24.43 -14.14 10.29
CA SER A 382 23.29 -14.91 10.79
C SER A 382 22.00 -14.59 10.03
N ILE A 383 20.99 -15.45 10.20
CA ILE A 383 19.62 -15.21 9.79
C ILE A 383 18.76 -15.37 11.04
N ALA A 384 18.22 -14.25 11.54
CA ALA A 384 17.48 -14.23 12.80
C ALA A 384 16.32 -15.24 12.77
N THR A 385 16.10 -15.91 13.91
CA THR A 385 15.11 -16.98 14.11
C THR A 385 15.37 -18.30 13.37
N MET A 386 16.35 -18.36 12.43
CA MET A 386 16.67 -19.55 11.65
C MET A 386 18.06 -20.12 12.02
N GLU A 387 19.09 -19.29 11.96
CA GLU A 387 20.46 -19.72 12.20
C GLU A 387 21.32 -18.56 12.75
N SER A 388 21.90 -18.75 13.93
CA SER A 388 22.61 -17.70 14.67
C SER A 388 24.10 -17.55 14.32
N ASN A 389 24.74 -18.58 13.76
CA ASN A 389 26.19 -18.61 13.48
C ASN A 389 26.47 -19.18 12.08
N ILE A 390 26.35 -18.35 11.04
CA ILE A 390 26.66 -18.75 9.66
C ILE A 390 28.11 -18.35 9.33
N ASN A 391 28.44 -17.08 9.51
CA ASN A 391 29.76 -16.48 9.24
C ASN A 391 30.34 -16.83 7.87
N ALA A 392 29.48 -16.80 6.83
CA ALA A 392 29.86 -17.14 5.47
C ALA A 392 30.29 -15.88 4.69
N THR A 393 31.50 -15.89 4.15
CA THR A 393 31.94 -14.86 3.21
C THR A 393 31.22 -15.02 1.88
N LEU A 394 30.61 -13.95 1.39
CA LEU A 394 29.91 -13.91 0.11
C LEU A 394 30.89 -13.51 -1.00
N ASN A 395 31.51 -14.50 -1.62
CA ASN A 395 32.45 -14.27 -2.72
C ASN A 395 31.74 -13.64 -3.94
N THR A 396 32.46 -12.79 -4.67
CA THR A 396 31.94 -12.07 -5.84
C THR A 396 31.26 -13.03 -6.84
N ASN A 397 30.01 -12.77 -7.19
CA ASN A 397 29.19 -13.55 -8.13
C ASN A 397 29.00 -15.03 -7.77
N GLN A 398 29.25 -15.41 -6.52
CA GLN A 398 28.96 -16.75 -6.01
C GLN A 398 27.70 -16.73 -5.16
N SER A 399 26.80 -17.67 -5.42
CA SER A 399 25.57 -17.81 -4.67
C SER A 399 25.79 -18.65 -3.42
N TRP A 400 25.45 -18.09 -2.25
CA TRP A 400 25.21 -18.87 -1.05
C TRP A 400 23.74 -19.28 -1.00
N GLU A 401 23.46 -20.56 -0.73
CA GLU A 401 22.10 -21.08 -0.70
C GLU A 401 21.95 -22.11 0.43
N LYS A 402 20.80 -22.06 1.13
CA LYS A 402 20.47 -23.03 2.16
C LYS A 402 18.96 -23.18 2.29
N SER A 403 18.51 -24.42 2.49
CA SER A 403 17.09 -24.72 2.74
C SER A 403 16.83 -24.86 4.24
N TYR A 404 15.63 -24.39 4.65
CA TYR A 404 15.15 -24.45 6.02
C TYR A 404 13.73 -24.99 6.06
N SER A 405 13.41 -25.71 7.13
CA SER A 405 12.02 -26.12 7.43
C SER A 405 11.46 -25.17 8.46
N LEU A 406 10.41 -24.45 8.11
CA LEU A 406 9.69 -23.52 8.99
C LEU A 406 8.36 -24.13 9.42
N THR A 407 7.96 -23.88 10.66
CA THR A 407 6.56 -24.06 11.08
C THR A 407 5.82 -22.76 10.82
N LEU A 408 4.76 -22.82 10.02
CA LEU A 408 3.97 -21.67 9.64
C LEU A 408 3.22 -21.08 10.85
N PRO A 409 3.23 -19.75 11.04
CA PRO A 409 2.56 -19.10 12.17
C PRO A 409 1.03 -19.24 12.07
N ASP A 410 0.35 -19.15 13.22
CA ASP A 410 -1.12 -19.13 13.29
C ASP A 410 -1.65 -17.73 12.92
N LYS A 411 -1.53 -17.42 11.65
CA LYS A 411 -2.00 -16.18 11.02
C LYS A 411 -2.53 -16.50 9.63
N ILE A 412 -3.41 -15.66 9.12
CA ILE A 412 -3.87 -15.69 7.72
C ILE A 412 -3.52 -14.36 7.05
N THR A 413 -3.27 -14.41 5.75
CA THR A 413 -2.91 -13.22 4.95
C THR A 413 -4.12 -12.56 4.29
N THR A 414 -5.32 -12.87 4.77
CA THR A 414 -6.54 -12.19 4.34
C THR A 414 -6.39 -10.67 4.50
N PRO A 415 -6.93 -9.87 3.59
CA PRO A 415 -6.98 -8.43 3.74
C PRO A 415 -7.59 -8.04 5.09
N TYR A 416 -6.84 -7.33 5.91
CA TYR A 416 -7.19 -7.05 7.32
C TYR A 416 -8.54 -6.32 7.47
N TRP A 417 -8.94 -5.53 6.47
CA TRP A 417 -10.19 -4.77 6.46
C TRP A 417 -11.42 -5.62 6.12
N LEU A 418 -11.23 -6.86 5.65
CA LEU A 418 -12.30 -7.81 5.32
C LEU A 418 -12.48 -8.91 6.39
N LEU A 419 -11.71 -8.88 7.49
CA LEU A 419 -11.80 -9.90 8.54
C LEU A 419 -13.09 -9.78 9.37
N GLU A 420 -13.59 -8.57 9.54
CA GLU A 420 -14.76 -8.28 10.34
C GLU A 420 -15.87 -7.66 9.48
N LYS A 421 -17.11 -7.97 9.82
CA LYS A 421 -18.26 -7.34 9.15
C LYS A 421 -18.31 -5.85 9.49
N GLY A 422 -18.15 -5.00 8.49
CA GLY A 422 -18.29 -3.55 8.60
C GLY A 422 -19.74 -3.07 8.57
N THR A 423 -19.91 -1.76 8.44
CA THR A 423 -21.17 -1.07 8.16
C THR A 423 -21.25 -0.70 6.69
N LEU A 424 -22.32 -0.02 6.28
CA LEU A 424 -22.40 0.55 4.92
C LEU A 424 -21.27 1.56 4.65
N GLY A 425 -20.88 2.33 5.66
CA GLY A 425 -19.93 3.43 5.53
C GLY A 425 -18.50 3.11 5.95
N ASN A 426 -18.27 2.03 6.70
CA ASN A 426 -16.92 1.73 7.22
C ASN A 426 -16.61 0.25 7.30
N TYR A 427 -15.40 -0.12 6.93
CA TYR A 427 -14.81 -1.39 7.31
C TYR A 427 -14.50 -1.40 8.81
N LYS A 428 -14.71 -2.54 9.44
CA LYS A 428 -14.36 -2.74 10.86
C LYS A 428 -12.96 -3.32 10.98
N VAL A 429 -12.03 -2.54 11.49
CA VAL A 429 -10.64 -2.94 11.71
C VAL A 429 -10.31 -2.90 13.20
N LEU A 430 -9.99 -4.05 13.78
CA LEU A 430 -9.71 -4.18 15.21
C LEU A 430 -8.32 -3.68 15.59
N SER A 431 -7.32 -3.91 14.73
CA SER A 431 -5.93 -3.52 14.99
C SER A 431 -5.66 -2.10 14.50
N SER A 432 -5.39 -1.19 15.43
CA SER A 432 -5.00 0.19 15.09
C SER A 432 -3.69 0.27 14.29
N ASP A 433 -2.80 -0.72 14.42
CA ASP A 433 -1.52 -0.75 13.69
C ASP A 433 -1.71 -1.08 12.20
N LEU A 434 -2.81 -1.76 11.85
CA LEU A 434 -3.16 -2.09 10.48
C LEU A 434 -4.01 -1.02 9.80
N LYS A 435 -4.76 -0.22 10.58
CA LYS A 435 -5.61 0.84 10.01
C LYS A 435 -4.83 1.73 9.05
N GLY A 436 -5.31 1.82 7.82
CA GLY A 436 -4.76 2.67 6.78
C GLY A 436 -3.58 2.11 6.00
N LEU A 437 -3.08 0.91 6.30
CA LEU A 437 -2.12 0.23 5.43
C LEU A 437 -2.82 -0.23 4.14
N PRO A 438 -2.12 -0.22 3.00
CA PRO A 438 -2.72 -0.68 1.75
C PRO A 438 -3.00 -2.18 1.76
N GLU A 439 -2.15 -2.96 2.41
CA GLU A 439 -2.22 -4.43 2.46
C GLU A 439 -1.89 -4.96 3.86
N THR A 440 -2.28 -6.19 4.11
CA THR A 440 -1.81 -6.93 5.29
C THR A 440 -0.31 -7.20 5.15
N PRO A 441 0.52 -6.79 6.12
CA PRO A 441 1.96 -7.06 6.06
C PRO A 441 2.24 -8.56 6.01
N ASN A 442 3.25 -8.97 5.21
CA ASN A 442 3.66 -10.37 5.15
C ASN A 442 4.14 -10.84 6.54
N PRO A 443 3.50 -11.86 7.14
CA PRO A 443 3.79 -12.31 8.49
C PRO A 443 5.10 -13.12 8.60
N ILE A 444 5.70 -13.53 7.48
CA ILE A 444 6.89 -14.37 7.43
C ILE A 444 8.00 -13.59 6.75
N GLN A 445 9.02 -13.22 7.53
CA GLN A 445 10.18 -12.49 7.04
C GLN A 445 11.46 -13.13 7.59
N ALA A 446 12.52 -13.11 6.80
CA ALA A 446 13.86 -13.46 7.22
C ALA A 446 14.69 -12.19 7.40
N LEU A 447 15.29 -12.01 8.58
CA LEU A 447 16.22 -10.92 8.86
C LEU A 447 17.66 -11.42 8.68
N PHE A 448 18.29 -10.98 7.61
CA PHE A 448 19.70 -11.26 7.31
C PHE A 448 20.57 -10.24 8.01
N ASN A 449 21.44 -10.70 8.89
CA ASN A 449 22.48 -9.86 9.51
C ASN A 449 23.76 -10.00 8.72
N LEU A 450 24.07 -8.98 7.94
CA LEU A 450 25.25 -8.92 7.11
C LEU A 450 26.32 -8.03 7.76
N SER A 451 27.58 -8.31 7.48
CA SER A 451 28.69 -7.39 7.73
C SER A 451 29.25 -6.95 6.39
N VAL A 452 29.25 -5.65 6.12
CA VAL A 452 29.83 -5.02 4.93
C VAL A 452 31.04 -4.23 5.38
N GLU A 453 32.24 -4.62 4.94
CA GLU A 453 33.49 -4.00 5.38
C GLU A 453 33.57 -3.84 6.91
N GLY A 454 33.07 -4.84 7.67
CA GLY A 454 33.05 -4.85 9.13
C GLY A 454 31.87 -4.14 9.80
N ILE A 455 31.01 -3.44 9.06
CA ILE A 455 29.82 -2.74 9.58
C ILE A 455 28.57 -3.60 9.43
N SER A 456 27.82 -3.74 10.54
CA SER A 456 26.60 -4.55 10.56
C SER A 456 25.43 -3.86 9.85
N ILE A 457 24.87 -4.55 8.85
CA ILE A 457 23.71 -4.09 8.05
C ILE A 457 22.62 -5.16 8.12
N PRO A 458 21.51 -4.92 8.82
CA PRO A 458 20.37 -5.83 8.84
C PRO A 458 19.48 -5.62 7.62
N ILE A 459 19.10 -6.70 6.92
CA ILE A 459 18.18 -6.65 5.77
C ILE A 459 17.05 -7.65 5.99
N SER A 460 15.81 -7.15 6.05
CA SER A 460 14.61 -7.96 6.14
C SER A 460 14.06 -8.29 4.75
N VAL A 461 13.72 -9.56 4.52
CA VAL A 461 13.19 -10.05 3.23
C VAL A 461 11.95 -10.89 3.50
N PRO A 462 10.79 -10.58 2.89
CA PRO A 462 9.58 -11.36 3.05
C PRO A 462 9.68 -12.71 2.31
N LEU A 463 8.95 -13.71 2.81
CA LEU A 463 8.79 -14.97 2.13
C LEU A 463 7.96 -14.76 0.85
N THR A 464 8.49 -15.22 -0.28
CA THR A 464 7.82 -15.16 -1.59
C THR A 464 7.68 -16.55 -2.21
N TYR A 465 6.68 -16.72 -3.04
CA TYR A 465 6.61 -17.79 -4.01
C TYR A 465 7.24 -17.32 -5.31
N ARG A 466 8.08 -18.15 -5.90
CA ARG A 466 8.77 -17.79 -7.14
C ARG A 466 8.69 -18.97 -8.11
N THR A 467 8.22 -18.70 -9.31
CA THR A 467 8.08 -19.69 -10.38
C THR A 467 8.48 -19.09 -11.72
N THR A 468 8.62 -19.94 -12.72
CA THR A 468 8.86 -19.52 -14.11
C THR A 468 7.63 -19.87 -14.93
N ASP A 469 6.91 -18.85 -15.39
CA ASP A 469 5.88 -19.00 -16.39
C ASP A 469 6.50 -19.04 -17.79
N ARG A 470 5.89 -19.82 -18.70
CA ARG A 470 6.44 -19.97 -20.06
C ARG A 470 6.21 -18.75 -20.96
N VAL A 471 5.25 -17.89 -20.60
CA VAL A 471 4.89 -16.70 -21.37
C VAL A 471 5.47 -15.45 -20.70
N ASP A 472 5.27 -15.34 -19.38
CA ASP A 472 5.61 -14.13 -18.61
C ASP A 472 7.03 -14.19 -18.01
N GLY A 473 7.71 -15.33 -18.04
CA GLY A 473 9.04 -15.52 -17.48
C GLY A 473 9.02 -15.71 -15.97
N GLU A 474 9.85 -14.98 -15.22
CA GLU A 474 9.89 -15.09 -13.77
C GLU A 474 8.68 -14.41 -13.13
N VAL A 475 7.90 -15.15 -12.36
CA VAL A 475 6.76 -14.68 -11.58
C VAL A 475 7.09 -14.77 -10.09
N VAL A 476 6.90 -13.67 -9.36
CA VAL A 476 7.16 -13.56 -7.92
C VAL A 476 5.92 -13.07 -7.22
N GLU A 477 5.41 -13.86 -6.27
CA GLU A 477 4.21 -13.56 -5.49
C GLU A 477 4.51 -13.57 -3.99
N ASN A 478 3.76 -12.80 -3.22
CA ASN A 478 3.79 -12.92 -1.77
C ASN A 478 3.25 -14.28 -1.35
N PHE A 479 3.98 -14.99 -0.48
CA PHE A 479 3.49 -16.24 0.09
C PHE A 479 2.24 -15.99 0.93
N GLN A 480 1.20 -16.82 0.73
CA GLN A 480 -0.07 -16.66 1.43
C GLN A 480 -0.29 -17.74 2.49
N LEU A 481 -0.76 -17.31 3.67
CA LEU A 481 -1.26 -18.17 4.71
C LEU A 481 -2.77 -18.25 4.62
N LEU A 482 -3.29 -19.43 4.35
CA LEU A 482 -4.70 -19.71 4.17
C LEU A 482 -5.26 -20.49 5.37
N PRO A 483 -6.58 -20.38 5.64
CA PRO A 483 -7.25 -21.33 6.51
C PRO A 483 -7.20 -22.74 5.90
N LYS A 484 -7.35 -23.78 6.72
CA LYS A 484 -7.31 -25.19 6.23
C LYS A 484 -8.37 -25.47 5.17
N LEU A 485 -9.54 -24.85 5.32
CA LEU A 485 -10.68 -24.95 4.43
C LEU A 485 -11.24 -23.57 4.11
N THR A 486 -11.74 -23.38 2.90
CA THR A 486 -12.54 -22.23 2.49
C THR A 486 -13.84 -22.69 1.86
N THR A 487 -14.88 -21.82 1.96
CA THR A 487 -16.19 -22.09 1.38
C THR A 487 -16.58 -20.98 0.42
N GLN A 488 -17.34 -21.32 -0.61
CA GLN A 488 -17.91 -20.37 -1.55
C GLN A 488 -19.32 -20.81 -1.96
N LEU A 489 -20.27 -19.90 -1.98
CA LEU A 489 -21.58 -20.12 -2.58
C LEU A 489 -21.50 -19.87 -4.09
N SER A 490 -22.31 -20.61 -4.87
CA SER A 490 -22.29 -20.51 -6.34
C SER A 490 -22.78 -19.16 -6.88
N ASN A 491 -23.56 -18.41 -6.08
CA ASN A 491 -24.05 -17.08 -6.43
C ASN A 491 -23.98 -16.17 -5.22
N ASP A 492 -23.78 -14.88 -5.47
CA ASP A 492 -23.77 -13.84 -4.43
C ASP A 492 -25.19 -13.46 -3.99
N ILE A 493 -26.18 -13.63 -4.88
CA ILE A 493 -27.58 -13.27 -4.64
C ILE A 493 -28.49 -14.43 -5.05
N TYR A 494 -29.40 -14.79 -4.18
CA TYR A 494 -30.48 -15.75 -4.44
C TYR A 494 -31.83 -15.06 -4.29
N PHE A 495 -32.59 -15.05 -5.37
CA PHE A 495 -33.93 -14.48 -5.39
C PHE A 495 -34.97 -15.63 -5.29
N PHE A 496 -35.91 -15.50 -4.35
CA PHE A 496 -37.02 -16.47 -4.14
C PHE A 496 -38.33 -15.77 -4.54
N GLU A 497 -39.00 -16.30 -5.56
CA GLU A 497 -40.28 -15.77 -6.07
C GLU A 497 -41.47 -16.17 -5.22
N ASN A 498 -41.32 -17.29 -4.48
CA ASN A 498 -42.35 -17.88 -3.61
C ASN A 498 -41.63 -18.75 -2.56
N GLU A 499 -42.39 -19.49 -1.77
CA GLU A 499 -41.93 -20.35 -0.69
C GLU A 499 -41.28 -21.67 -1.16
N SER A 500 -41.22 -21.93 -2.47
CA SER A 500 -40.67 -23.15 -2.99
C SER A 500 -39.15 -23.22 -2.72
N PRO A 501 -38.64 -24.41 -2.34
CA PRO A 501 -37.22 -24.57 -2.07
C PRO A 501 -36.35 -24.34 -3.32
N LYS A 502 -35.23 -23.66 -3.13
CA LYS A 502 -34.16 -23.53 -4.15
C LYS A 502 -32.93 -24.31 -3.75
N LYS A 503 -32.29 -24.92 -4.75
CA LYS A 503 -30.98 -25.56 -4.58
C LYS A 503 -29.89 -24.52 -4.51
N ILE A 504 -29.15 -24.54 -3.42
CA ILE A 504 -27.99 -23.70 -3.18
C ILE A 504 -26.76 -24.60 -3.16
N ARG A 505 -25.80 -24.32 -4.04
CA ARG A 505 -24.55 -25.06 -4.13
C ARG A 505 -23.49 -24.31 -3.32
N ALA A 506 -22.86 -25.02 -2.38
CA ALA A 506 -21.68 -24.59 -1.66
C ALA A 506 -20.47 -25.39 -2.12
N GLN A 507 -19.42 -24.74 -2.52
CA GLN A 507 -18.13 -25.35 -2.80
C GLN A 507 -17.24 -25.24 -1.58
N VAL A 508 -16.56 -26.33 -1.23
CA VAL A 508 -15.52 -26.39 -0.20
C VAL A 508 -14.20 -26.69 -0.86
N GLN A 509 -13.18 -25.90 -0.56
CA GLN A 509 -11.81 -26.13 -1.04
C GLN A 509 -10.88 -26.43 0.13
N ALA A 510 -10.06 -27.47 0.01
CA ALA A 510 -9.06 -27.88 0.99
C ALA A 510 -7.68 -27.29 0.64
N HIS A 511 -7.08 -26.53 1.58
CA HIS A 511 -5.72 -25.99 1.48
C HIS A 511 -4.69 -26.86 2.22
N ALA A 512 -5.17 -27.82 3.01
CA ALA A 512 -4.39 -28.93 3.57
C ALA A 512 -5.30 -30.17 3.61
N GLU A 513 -4.71 -31.34 3.77
CA GLU A 513 -5.43 -32.60 3.82
C GLU A 513 -6.50 -32.60 4.92
N VAL A 514 -7.71 -33.04 4.56
CA VAL A 514 -8.87 -33.17 5.42
C VAL A 514 -9.32 -34.62 5.39
N ASN A 515 -9.52 -35.25 6.56
CA ASN A 515 -9.95 -36.61 6.66
C ASN A 515 -11.48 -36.75 6.71
N GLU A 516 -12.11 -35.91 7.55
CA GLU A 516 -13.56 -35.92 7.76
C GLU A 516 -14.05 -34.58 8.30
N GLY A 517 -15.31 -34.26 8.08
CA GLY A 517 -15.96 -33.05 8.58
C GLY A 517 -17.45 -33.03 8.22
N HIS A 518 -18.08 -31.89 8.46
CA HIS A 518 -19.47 -31.65 8.05
C HIS A 518 -19.60 -30.28 7.39
N VAL A 519 -20.37 -30.23 6.32
CA VAL A 519 -20.73 -28.96 5.65
C VAL A 519 -22.18 -28.63 5.98
N GLY A 520 -22.44 -27.41 6.40
CA GLY A 520 -23.77 -26.90 6.65
C GLY A 520 -23.97 -25.51 6.05
N LEU A 521 -25.22 -25.08 5.98
CA LEU A 521 -25.60 -23.73 5.58
C LEU A 521 -26.21 -23.01 6.79
N THR A 522 -25.59 -21.89 7.20
CA THR A 522 -26.22 -20.99 8.14
C THR A 522 -27.24 -20.13 7.38
N VAL A 523 -28.49 -20.17 7.84
CA VAL A 523 -29.59 -19.40 7.25
C VAL A 523 -30.23 -18.49 8.30
N PRO A 524 -30.92 -17.40 7.91
CA PRO A 524 -31.60 -16.52 8.85
C PRO A 524 -32.74 -17.23 9.59
N LYS A 525 -33.18 -16.64 10.71
CA LYS A 525 -34.32 -17.15 11.49
C LYS A 525 -35.56 -17.24 10.62
N GLY A 526 -36.26 -18.41 10.68
CA GLY A 526 -37.47 -18.68 9.92
C GLY A 526 -37.24 -19.35 8.57
N TRP A 527 -36.03 -19.31 8.04
CA TRP A 527 -35.65 -20.07 6.85
C TRP A 527 -35.38 -21.52 7.19
N LYS A 528 -35.63 -22.42 6.23
CA LYS A 528 -35.39 -23.85 6.38
C LYS A 528 -34.32 -24.30 5.42
N VAL A 529 -33.46 -25.23 5.85
CA VAL A 529 -32.41 -25.83 5.05
C VAL A 529 -32.48 -27.35 5.16
N SER A 530 -32.33 -28.04 4.04
CA SER A 530 -32.31 -29.50 3.98
C SER A 530 -31.27 -30.00 2.98
N PRO A 531 -30.42 -30.97 3.35
CA PRO A 531 -30.24 -31.44 4.73
C PRO A 531 -29.58 -30.38 5.61
N GLU A 532 -29.71 -30.47 6.93
CA GLU A 532 -29.04 -29.52 7.86
C GLU A 532 -27.53 -29.59 7.77
N LYS A 533 -26.98 -30.77 7.49
CA LYS A 533 -25.54 -31.01 7.29
C LYS A 533 -25.31 -32.15 6.30
N ILE A 534 -24.20 -32.08 5.61
CA ILE A 534 -23.69 -33.13 4.70
C ILE A 534 -22.30 -33.51 5.15
N ASP A 535 -22.03 -34.81 5.24
CA ASP A 535 -20.70 -35.28 5.63
C ASP A 535 -19.67 -34.96 4.55
N LEU A 536 -18.57 -34.38 4.96
CA LEU A 536 -17.38 -34.16 4.15
C LEU A 536 -16.47 -35.37 4.32
N THR A 537 -16.26 -36.12 3.25
CA THR A 537 -15.26 -37.19 3.18
C THR A 537 -13.86 -36.58 2.94
N ALA A 538 -12.84 -37.45 2.94
CA ALA A 538 -11.45 -37.02 2.74
C ALA A 538 -11.26 -36.15 1.49
N LEU A 539 -10.61 -34.99 1.67
CA LEU A 539 -10.17 -34.12 0.60
C LEU A 539 -8.65 -33.95 0.65
N ALA A 540 -8.01 -34.21 -0.47
CA ALA A 540 -6.58 -33.94 -0.64
C ALA A 540 -6.32 -32.41 -0.70
N THR A 541 -5.10 -32.00 -0.36
CA THR A 541 -4.66 -30.62 -0.53
C THR A 541 -4.88 -30.14 -1.96
N GLY A 542 -5.53 -28.98 -2.13
CA GLY A 542 -5.89 -28.38 -3.42
C GLY A 542 -7.18 -28.90 -4.03
N ALA A 543 -7.78 -29.97 -3.48
CA ALA A 543 -9.05 -30.52 -3.97
C ALA A 543 -10.24 -29.68 -3.49
N SER A 544 -11.32 -29.70 -4.28
CA SER A 544 -12.60 -29.09 -3.93
C SER A 544 -13.75 -30.08 -4.10
N ALA A 545 -14.81 -29.88 -3.32
CA ALA A 545 -16.04 -30.65 -3.42
C ALA A 545 -17.27 -29.71 -3.35
N ASP A 546 -18.34 -30.13 -4.03
CA ASP A 546 -19.59 -29.39 -4.09
C ASP A 546 -20.66 -30.06 -3.23
N PHE A 547 -21.41 -29.24 -2.49
CA PHE A 547 -22.48 -29.63 -1.60
C PHE A 547 -23.76 -28.89 -1.96
N ILE A 548 -24.88 -29.60 -2.07
CA ILE A 548 -26.15 -29.02 -2.50
C ILE A 548 -27.12 -29.06 -1.33
N PHE A 549 -27.69 -27.91 -1.01
CA PHE A 549 -28.70 -27.72 0.02
C PHE A 549 -29.98 -27.19 -0.62
N GLU A 550 -31.13 -27.62 -0.14
CA GLU A 550 -32.41 -27.02 -0.48
C GLU A 550 -32.78 -26.02 0.61
N VAL A 551 -33.00 -24.78 0.22
CA VAL A 551 -33.34 -23.68 1.14
C VAL A 551 -34.71 -23.15 0.79
N SER A 552 -35.59 -23.04 1.80
CA SER A 552 -36.95 -22.47 1.69
C SER A 552 -37.02 -21.19 2.51
N PRO A 553 -37.58 -20.10 1.97
CA PRO A 553 -37.85 -18.90 2.72
C PRO A 553 -39.03 -19.09 3.69
N PRO A 554 -39.20 -18.24 4.71
CA PRO A 554 -40.43 -18.17 5.51
C PRO A 554 -41.57 -17.58 4.69
N GLU A 555 -42.82 -17.70 5.22
CA GLU A 555 -43.99 -17.03 4.64
C GLU A 555 -43.80 -15.51 4.58
N GLY A 556 -44.21 -14.91 3.45
CA GLY A 556 -44.15 -13.47 3.22
C GLY A 556 -42.78 -12.96 2.74
N ASN A 557 -42.62 -11.63 2.76
CA ASN A 557 -41.39 -10.99 2.33
C ASN A 557 -40.26 -11.18 3.37
N ALA A 558 -39.16 -11.76 2.98
CA ALA A 558 -38.02 -11.97 3.85
C ALA A 558 -36.70 -11.70 3.11
N THR A 559 -35.74 -11.15 3.82
CA THR A 559 -34.37 -10.96 3.36
C THR A 559 -33.39 -11.54 4.38
N GLY A 560 -32.23 -11.97 3.95
CA GLY A 560 -31.21 -12.46 4.86
C GLY A 560 -29.92 -12.87 4.15
N GLN A 561 -28.96 -13.33 4.92
CA GLN A 561 -27.67 -13.79 4.41
C GLN A 561 -27.49 -15.29 4.68
N PHE A 562 -26.98 -16.00 3.70
CA PHE A 562 -26.56 -17.39 3.83
C PHE A 562 -25.05 -17.44 3.95
N ARG A 563 -24.55 -18.43 4.70
CA ARG A 563 -23.12 -18.71 4.81
C ARG A 563 -22.92 -20.22 4.81
N ALA A 564 -22.04 -20.70 3.95
CA ALA A 564 -21.58 -22.07 4.04
C ALA A 564 -20.53 -22.17 5.15
N VAL A 565 -20.65 -23.19 5.98
CA VAL A 565 -19.74 -23.44 7.10
C VAL A 565 -19.31 -24.90 7.05
N VAL A 566 -17.99 -25.12 7.14
CA VAL A 566 -17.42 -26.47 7.31
C VAL A 566 -16.93 -26.59 8.74
N ARG A 567 -17.35 -27.65 9.43
CA ARG A 567 -16.79 -28.03 10.74
C ARG A 567 -15.85 -29.22 10.57
N GLU A 568 -14.58 -29.03 10.95
CA GLU A 568 -13.53 -30.03 10.91
C GLU A 568 -12.71 -29.98 12.19
N ALA A 569 -12.48 -31.12 12.85
CA ALA A 569 -11.71 -31.23 14.09
C ALA A 569 -12.09 -30.19 15.18
N GLY A 570 -13.42 -29.88 15.28
CA GLY A 570 -13.95 -28.91 16.27
C GLY A 570 -13.76 -27.43 15.90
N ARG A 571 -13.23 -27.12 14.70
CA ARG A 571 -13.11 -25.73 14.18
C ARG A 571 -14.13 -25.51 13.06
N ASP A 572 -14.66 -24.29 13.00
CA ASP A 572 -15.55 -23.84 11.93
C ASP A 572 -14.75 -23.00 10.92
N TYR A 573 -14.97 -23.26 9.64
CA TYR A 573 -14.43 -22.54 8.49
C TYR A 573 -15.58 -22.00 7.63
N SER A 574 -15.51 -20.73 7.19
CA SER A 574 -16.55 -20.10 6.38
C SER A 574 -15.99 -19.06 5.42
#